data_e73491f5f08313c96808c144d921416c
#
_entry.id   e73491f5f08313c96808c144d921416c
#
_cell.length_a   1.000
_cell.length_b   1.000
_cell.length_c   1.000
_cell.angle_alpha   90.00
_cell.angle_beta   90.00
_cell.angle_gamma   90.00
#
_symmetry.space_group_name_H-M   'P 1'
#
loop_
_entity.id
_entity.type
_entity.pdbx_description
1 polymer ?
#
loop_
_entity_poly.entity_id
_entity_poly.type
_entity_poly.pdbx_seq_one_letter_code
_entity_poly.pdbx_strand_id
1 'polypeptide(L)'
;MMLTDTQKRERLEKALVCGGPTHRVEDVVDLIRAGRAQLWENGDGTIITEIHKFPLFQAVHYWLISGELRDCLALEHSINPWAIEQGCTVATACGRRGWGRVAAPTGWREFHPNFIKPLVGGH
;
A
#
# COMPACT_ATOMS: atom_id res chain seq x y z
N MET A 1 0.77 -6.13 -19.51
CA MET A 1 1.82 -5.30 -20.12
C MET A 1 2.75 -4.77 -19.05
N MET A 2 4.02 -4.98 -19.22
CA MET A 2 5.00 -4.44 -18.27
C MET A 2 5.14 -2.92 -18.47
N LEU A 3 5.07 -2.18 -17.37
CA LEU A 3 5.30 -0.74 -17.40
C LEU A 3 6.79 -0.46 -17.64
N THR A 4 7.08 0.68 -18.29
CA THR A 4 8.46 1.15 -18.38
C THR A 4 8.94 1.58 -17.00
N ASP A 5 10.25 1.65 -16.80
CA ASP A 5 10.82 2.09 -15.53
C ASP A 5 10.36 3.50 -15.17
N THR A 6 10.23 4.38 -16.17
CA THR A 6 9.73 5.75 -15.96
C THR A 6 8.29 5.74 -15.47
N GLN A 7 7.43 4.91 -16.07
CA GLN A 7 6.03 4.81 -15.65
C GLN A 7 5.90 4.24 -14.23
N LYS A 8 6.69 3.25 -13.89
CA LYS A 8 6.73 2.69 -12.53
C LYS A 8 7.15 3.76 -11.52
N ARG A 9 8.18 4.52 -11.84
CA ARG A 9 8.66 5.60 -11.00
C ARG A 9 7.59 6.66 -10.78
N GLU A 10 6.91 7.09 -11.84
CA GLU A 10 5.85 8.07 -11.75
C GLU A 10 4.69 7.59 -10.86
N ARG A 11 4.31 6.34 -10.96
CA ARG A 11 3.26 5.76 -10.12
C ARG A 11 3.67 5.73 -8.65
N LEU A 12 4.91 5.34 -8.37
CA LEU A 12 5.43 5.35 -7.01
C LEU A 12 5.51 6.76 -6.44
N GLU A 13 5.90 7.73 -7.23
CA GLU A 13 5.92 9.13 -6.81
C GLU A 13 4.53 9.62 -6.43
N LYS A 14 3.51 9.30 -7.25
CA LYS A 14 2.13 9.66 -6.94
C LYS A 14 1.64 9.00 -5.66
N ALA A 15 1.96 7.74 -5.47
CA ALA A 15 1.56 6.99 -4.27
C ALA A 15 2.21 7.61 -3.03
N LEU A 16 3.47 7.99 -3.11
CA LEU A 16 4.18 8.61 -1.99
C LEU A 16 3.60 9.97 -1.61
N VAL A 17 3.16 10.76 -2.59
CA VAL A 17 2.48 12.03 -2.31
C VAL A 17 1.21 11.79 -1.50
N CYS A 18 0.44 10.76 -1.84
CA CYS A 18 -0.80 10.42 -1.15
C CYS A 18 -0.56 9.75 0.21
N GLY A 19 0.50 8.94 0.32
CA GLY A 19 0.83 8.18 1.53
C GLY A 19 1.62 8.94 2.58
N GLY A 20 2.03 10.17 2.28
CA GLY A 20 2.84 11.00 3.16
C GLY A 20 4.31 11.05 2.77
N PRO A 21 5.04 12.11 3.16
CA PRO A 21 6.41 12.34 2.73
C PRO A 21 7.43 11.57 3.59
N THR A 22 7.32 10.25 3.64
CA THR A 22 8.17 9.42 4.49
C THR A 22 9.36 8.81 3.77
N HIS A 23 9.23 8.60 2.46
CA HIS A 23 10.22 7.88 1.66
C HIS A 23 10.40 8.54 0.31
N ARG A 24 11.59 8.37 -0.26
CA ARG A 24 11.84 8.66 -1.67
C ARG A 24 11.57 7.40 -2.48
N VAL A 25 11.39 7.55 -3.80
CA VAL A 25 11.18 6.40 -4.69
C VAL A 25 12.31 5.38 -4.54
N GLU A 26 13.55 5.86 -4.44
CA GLU A 26 14.72 5.01 -4.28
C GLU A 26 14.65 4.15 -3.01
N ASP A 27 14.14 4.70 -1.93
CA ASP A 27 13.96 3.96 -0.68
C ASP A 27 12.96 2.82 -0.84
N VAL A 28 11.87 3.07 -1.55
CA VAL A 28 10.84 2.05 -1.84
C VAL A 28 11.43 0.94 -2.71
N VAL A 29 12.17 1.31 -3.76
CA VAL A 29 12.81 0.33 -4.65
C VAL A 29 13.78 -0.55 -3.87
N ASP A 30 14.55 0.03 -2.97
CA ASP A 30 15.49 -0.72 -2.15
C ASP A 30 14.78 -1.71 -1.23
N LEU A 31 13.64 -1.33 -0.65
CA LEU A 31 12.83 -2.22 0.17
C LEU A 31 12.28 -3.40 -0.64
N ILE A 32 11.82 -3.13 -1.86
CA ILE A 32 11.32 -4.18 -2.76
C ILE A 32 12.43 -5.15 -3.12
N ARG A 33 13.61 -4.65 -3.46
CA ARG A 33 14.77 -5.48 -3.80
C ARG A 33 15.24 -6.33 -2.62
N ALA A 34 15.13 -5.79 -1.41
CA ALA A 34 15.49 -6.51 -0.19
C ALA A 34 14.45 -7.51 0.27
N GLY A 35 13.31 -7.60 -0.41
CA GLY A 35 12.21 -8.51 -0.03
C GLY A 35 11.40 -8.02 1.15
N ARG A 36 11.56 -6.76 1.57
CA ARG A 36 10.83 -6.17 2.70
C ARG A 36 9.51 -5.51 2.29
N ALA A 37 9.34 -5.28 1.01
CA ALA A 37 8.10 -4.77 0.44
C ALA A 37 7.82 -5.51 -0.85
N GLN A 38 6.57 -5.55 -1.25
CA GLN A 38 6.13 -6.26 -2.44
C GLN A 38 5.42 -5.30 -3.39
N LEU A 39 5.72 -5.42 -4.67
CA LEU A 39 5.09 -4.63 -5.73
C LEU A 39 4.04 -5.46 -6.45
N TRP A 40 2.84 -4.90 -6.55
CA TRP A 40 1.70 -5.51 -7.25
C TRP A 40 1.16 -4.52 -8.28
N GLU A 41 0.92 -4.99 -9.50
CA GLU A 41 0.47 -4.15 -10.60
C GLU A 41 -0.67 -4.82 -11.37
N ASN A 42 -1.67 -4.03 -11.75
CA ASN A 42 -2.80 -4.48 -12.57
C ASN A 42 -3.38 -3.27 -13.31
N GLY A 43 -3.26 -3.26 -14.65
CA GLY A 43 -3.74 -2.11 -15.43
C GLY A 43 -3.14 -0.81 -14.93
N ASP A 44 -3.99 0.12 -14.49
CA ASP A 44 -3.54 1.38 -13.90
C ASP A 44 -3.35 1.30 -12.37
N GLY A 45 -3.59 0.15 -11.77
CA GLY A 45 -3.43 -0.03 -10.34
C GLY A 45 -2.02 -0.45 -9.94
N THR A 46 -1.49 0.16 -8.91
CA THR A 46 -0.21 -0.20 -8.30
C THR A 46 -0.36 -0.21 -6.80
N ILE A 47 0.05 -1.29 -6.16
CA ILE A 47 0.03 -1.42 -4.70
C ILE A 47 1.40 -1.88 -4.24
N ILE A 48 1.90 -1.25 -3.19
CA ILE A 48 3.07 -1.71 -2.46
C ILE A 48 2.60 -2.21 -1.11
N THR A 49 2.93 -3.45 -0.78
CA THR A 49 2.57 -4.05 0.50
C THR A 49 3.80 -4.30 1.35
N GLU A 50 3.57 -4.37 2.66
CA GLU A 50 4.56 -4.80 3.65
C GLU A 50 3.90 -5.79 4.59
N ILE A 51 4.69 -6.67 5.20
CA ILE A 51 4.19 -7.55 6.24
C ILE A 51 4.56 -6.95 7.58
N HIS A 52 3.55 -6.69 8.42
CA HIS A 52 3.72 -6.15 9.77
C HIS A 52 3.43 -7.23 10.79
N LYS A 53 4.40 -7.51 11.66
CA LYS A 53 4.25 -8.52 12.72
C LYS A 53 3.93 -7.82 14.03
N PHE A 54 2.78 -8.18 14.61
CA PHE A 54 2.35 -7.71 15.92
C PHE A 54 2.24 -8.89 16.88
N PRO A 55 2.24 -8.65 18.20
CA PRO A 55 2.11 -9.76 19.16
C PRO A 55 0.86 -10.60 18.97
N LEU A 56 -0.28 -10.01 18.60
CA LEU A 56 -1.54 -10.72 18.48
C LEU A 56 -1.82 -11.24 17.07
N PHE A 57 -1.20 -10.69 16.04
CA PHE A 57 -1.45 -11.10 14.66
C PHE A 57 -0.36 -10.60 13.72
N GLN A 58 -0.35 -11.14 12.52
CA GLN A 58 0.48 -10.66 11.43
C GLN A 58 -0.43 -10.07 10.36
N ALA A 59 -0.09 -8.89 9.87
CA ALA A 59 -0.89 -8.16 8.90
C ALA A 59 -0.14 -7.96 7.58
N VAL A 60 -0.86 -8.02 6.47
CA VAL A 60 -0.40 -7.46 5.21
C VAL A 60 -0.84 -5.99 5.19
N HIS A 61 0.10 -5.08 5.11
CA HIS A 61 -0.18 -3.65 5.09
C HIS A 61 -0.12 -3.13 3.65
N TYR A 62 -1.22 -2.61 3.18
CA TYR A 62 -1.32 -1.97 1.87
C TYR A 62 -0.77 -0.54 2.05
N TRP A 63 0.52 -0.41 1.89
CA TRP A 63 1.25 0.80 2.24
C TRP A 63 1.07 1.93 1.24
N LEU A 64 1.33 1.66 -0.03
CA LEU A 64 1.21 2.65 -1.09
C LEU A 64 0.22 2.13 -2.13
N ILE A 65 -0.72 2.98 -2.51
CA ILE A 65 -1.77 2.64 -3.48
C ILE A 65 -1.88 3.78 -4.48
N SER A 66 -1.80 3.45 -5.76
CA SER A 66 -1.89 4.42 -6.85
C SER A 66 -2.69 3.86 -8.01
N GLY A 67 -3.35 4.73 -8.75
CA GLY A 67 -4.11 4.38 -9.93
C GLY A 67 -5.59 4.23 -9.67
N GLU A 68 -6.30 3.57 -10.58
CA GLU A 68 -7.74 3.38 -10.49
C GLU A 68 -8.11 2.42 -9.35
N LEU A 69 -9.08 2.82 -8.54
CA LEU A 69 -9.50 2.02 -7.40
C LEU A 69 -9.99 0.63 -7.81
N ARG A 70 -10.70 0.53 -8.94
CA ARG A 70 -11.17 -0.76 -9.46
C ARG A 70 -10.00 -1.73 -9.69
N ASP A 71 -8.94 -1.24 -10.33
CA ASP A 71 -7.75 -2.07 -10.61
C ASP A 71 -7.03 -2.43 -9.32
N CYS A 72 -6.98 -1.50 -8.37
CA CYS A 72 -6.38 -1.75 -7.06
C CYS A 72 -7.18 -2.79 -6.26
N LEU A 73 -8.51 -2.69 -6.25
CA LEU A 73 -9.35 -3.67 -5.56
C LEU A 73 -9.23 -5.06 -6.19
N ALA A 74 -9.06 -5.14 -7.51
CA ALA A 74 -8.85 -6.41 -8.19
C ALA A 74 -7.55 -7.10 -7.74
N LEU A 75 -6.54 -6.33 -7.36
CA LEU A 75 -5.28 -6.89 -6.87
C LEU A 75 -5.44 -7.66 -5.55
N GLU A 76 -6.49 -7.37 -4.75
CA GLU A 76 -6.74 -8.11 -3.52
C GLU A 76 -6.90 -9.61 -3.77
N HIS A 77 -7.40 -9.99 -4.92
CA HIS A 77 -7.58 -11.40 -5.29
C HIS A 77 -6.25 -12.14 -5.41
N SER A 78 -5.16 -11.43 -5.64
CA SER A 78 -3.81 -12.00 -5.69
C SER A 78 -3.06 -11.77 -4.37
N ILE A 79 -3.19 -10.58 -3.81
CA ILE A 79 -2.46 -10.18 -2.61
C ILE A 79 -2.92 -10.97 -1.38
N ASN A 80 -4.23 -11.04 -1.16
CA ASN A 80 -4.76 -11.64 0.08
C ASN A 80 -4.46 -13.14 0.19
N PRO A 81 -4.64 -13.98 -0.84
CA PRO A 81 -4.23 -15.37 -0.75
C PRO A 81 -2.73 -15.54 -0.48
N TRP A 82 -1.90 -14.73 -1.14
CA TRP A 82 -0.46 -14.74 -0.88
C TRP A 82 -0.14 -14.39 0.58
N ALA A 83 -0.80 -13.34 1.10
CA ALA A 83 -0.60 -12.90 2.47
C ALA A 83 -0.99 -13.98 3.48
N ILE A 84 -2.08 -14.70 3.22
CA ILE A 84 -2.51 -15.81 4.06
C ILE A 84 -1.43 -16.91 4.08
N GLU A 85 -0.85 -17.22 2.93
CA GLU A 85 0.26 -18.16 2.84
C GLU A 85 1.47 -17.71 3.66
N GLN A 86 1.68 -16.39 3.77
CA GLN A 86 2.76 -15.84 4.59
C GLN A 86 2.42 -15.79 6.09
N GLY A 87 1.22 -16.21 6.48
CA GLY A 87 0.82 -16.22 7.89
C GLY A 87 0.03 -14.99 8.32
N CYS A 88 -0.41 -14.14 7.39
CA CYS A 88 -1.22 -12.98 7.73
C CYS A 88 -2.67 -13.36 7.97
N THR A 89 -3.29 -12.74 8.98
CA THR A 89 -4.70 -12.94 9.30
C THR A 89 -5.51 -11.67 9.14
N VAL A 90 -4.86 -10.53 8.92
CA VAL A 90 -5.48 -9.22 8.81
C VAL A 90 -4.80 -8.44 7.68
N ALA A 91 -5.58 -7.61 7.01
CA ALA A 91 -5.08 -6.62 6.08
C ALA A 91 -5.33 -5.23 6.63
N THR A 92 -4.35 -4.35 6.51
CA THR A 92 -4.47 -2.93 6.90
C THR A 92 -4.14 -2.05 5.70
N ALA A 93 -4.61 -0.83 5.70
CA ALA A 93 -4.32 0.11 4.63
C ALA A 93 -4.42 1.54 5.12
N CYS A 94 -3.63 2.43 4.50
CA CYS A 94 -3.78 3.87 4.62
C CYS A 94 -4.36 4.36 3.31
N GLY A 95 -5.66 4.60 3.27
CA GLY A 95 -6.36 5.03 2.08
C GLY A 95 -6.71 6.51 2.10
N ARG A 96 -7.10 7.03 0.93
CA ARG A 96 -7.61 8.38 0.82
C ARG A 96 -8.97 8.48 1.50
N ARG A 97 -9.30 9.68 1.96
CA ARG A 97 -10.63 9.99 2.49
C ARG A 97 -11.69 9.63 1.43
N GLY A 98 -12.72 8.91 1.85
CA GLY A 98 -13.77 8.45 0.95
C GLY A 98 -13.58 7.06 0.38
N TRP A 99 -12.38 6.51 0.39
CA TRP A 99 -12.14 5.15 -0.10
C TRP A 99 -12.86 4.11 0.74
N GLY A 100 -13.07 4.38 2.04
CA GLY A 100 -13.81 3.48 2.92
C GLY A 100 -15.20 3.14 2.41
N ARG A 101 -15.91 4.12 1.82
CA ARG A 101 -17.24 3.89 1.23
C ARG A 101 -17.19 2.92 0.06
N VAL A 102 -16.19 3.08 -0.81
CA VAL A 102 -16.07 2.27 -2.03
C VAL A 102 -15.55 0.89 -1.70
N ALA A 103 -14.66 0.78 -0.74
CA ALA A 103 -14.05 -0.48 -0.35
C ALA A 103 -14.91 -1.30 0.65
N ALA A 104 -15.85 -0.67 1.33
CA ALA A 104 -16.71 -1.34 2.34
C ALA A 104 -17.38 -2.61 1.84
N PRO A 105 -17.95 -2.67 0.61
CA PRO A 105 -18.54 -3.91 0.11
C PRO A 105 -17.59 -5.10 0.01
N THR A 106 -16.27 -4.84 0.00
CA THR A 106 -15.25 -5.89 -0.07
C THR A 106 -14.70 -6.27 1.31
N GLY A 107 -15.33 -5.77 2.39
CA GLY A 107 -14.94 -6.10 3.76
C GLY A 107 -14.05 -5.09 4.45
N TRP A 108 -13.61 -4.06 3.76
CA TRP A 108 -12.81 -3.01 4.37
C TRP A 108 -13.67 -2.10 5.25
N ARG A 109 -13.13 -1.70 6.40
CA ARG A 109 -13.78 -0.73 7.29
C ARG A 109 -12.74 0.23 7.82
N GLU A 110 -13.14 1.44 8.09
CA GLU A 110 -12.24 2.43 8.67
C GLU A 110 -11.88 2.05 10.10
N PHE A 111 -10.61 2.25 10.42
CA PHE A 111 -10.08 1.96 11.73
C PHE A 111 -9.04 3.02 12.04
N HIS A 112 -9.29 3.90 12.96
CA HIS A 112 -8.43 5.00 13.41
C HIS A 112 -7.75 5.80 12.30
N PRO A 113 -8.06 7.07 12.12
CA PRO A 113 -7.29 7.94 11.25
C PRO A 113 -5.88 8.11 11.82
N ASN A 114 -4.88 8.07 10.93
CA ASN A 114 -3.51 8.36 11.32
C ASN A 114 -3.28 9.86 11.29
N PHE A 115 -2.62 10.37 12.33
CA PHE A 115 -2.24 11.77 12.42
C PHE A 115 -0.72 11.88 12.53
N ILE A 116 -0.16 12.97 12.00
CA ILE A 116 1.25 13.27 12.12
C ILE A 116 1.41 14.68 12.70
N LYS A 117 2.31 14.82 13.66
CA LYS A 117 2.62 16.11 14.28
C LYS A 117 4.14 16.27 14.33
N PRO A 118 4.69 17.30 13.70
CA PRO A 118 6.12 17.59 13.86
C PRO A 118 6.42 17.95 15.32
N LEU A 119 7.48 17.38 15.87
CA LEU A 119 7.93 17.69 17.23
C LEU A 119 9.17 18.58 17.21
N VAL A 120 9.92 18.56 16.09
CA VAL A 120 11.17 19.31 15.95
C VAL A 120 11.22 19.90 14.55
N GLY A 121 11.68 21.16 14.45
CA GLY A 121 11.81 21.85 13.17
C GLY A 121 10.49 22.18 12.52
N GLY A 122 10.52 22.64 11.27
CA GLY A 122 9.36 23.11 10.53
C GLY A 122 8.87 22.12 9.48
N HIS A 123 8.75 20.87 9.81
CA HIS A 123 8.28 19.86 8.86
C HIS A 123 6.78 19.80 8.73
#